data_e593dbde5405ffc9555d78b75c14b8bf
#
_entry.id   e593dbde5405ffc9555d78b75c14b8bf
#
_cell.length_a   1.000
_cell.length_b   1.000
_cell.length_c   1.000
_cell.angle_alpha   90.00
_cell.angle_beta   90.00
_cell.angle_gamma   90.00
#
_symmetry.space_group_name_H-M   'P 1'
#
loop_
_entity.id
_entity.type
_entity.pdbx_description
1 polymer ?
#
loop_
_entity_poly.entity_id
_entity_poly.type
_entity_poly.pdbx_seq_one_letter_code
_entity_poly.pdbx_strand_id
1 'polypeptide(L)'
;VISHDCGASTELIASYLGINDFITTISTACSSAANAIMLGARMIKHELLDAAIVGGTDALCRFTLNGFNSLMILDKTHCRPFDRSRTGLNLGEGAGYLVLQSESSLQRTPYCELSGYANTNEAYHQTGSSPEGDGAFLSMSEAIASSGISPKEIDYINVHGTGTPGNDASEGMALRRIFGEHVPPFSSVKAFIGHTLGASEGIEAVYSVLSIDKGLIYPNLNFTDAMPETGLIPETSLQEGIPIRHVLSNSFGFGGNDSSLLFSVNEFFQHERTFKYLSLCSQFIFNASLPFIRQRIIHQEIIALIFRLTNPIIRILSPMRPCADA
;
A
#
# COMPACT_ATOMS: atom_id res chain seq x y z
N VAL A 1 -13.64 23.12 -9.64
CA VAL A 1 -12.48 23.44 -8.79
C VAL A 1 -12.53 22.60 -7.53
N ILE A 2 -13.70 22.48 -6.89
CA ILE A 2 -13.88 21.72 -5.63
C ILE A 2 -13.54 20.23 -5.79
N SER A 3 -13.73 19.65 -6.98
CA SER A 3 -13.45 18.23 -7.27
C SER A 3 -11.95 17.89 -7.38
N HIS A 4 -11.06 18.87 -7.27
CA HIS A 4 -9.60 18.68 -7.30
C HIS A 4 -8.94 18.92 -5.93
N ASP A 5 -9.74 19.12 -4.88
CA ASP A 5 -9.24 19.18 -3.53
C ASP A 5 -8.84 17.78 -3.06
N CYS A 6 -7.68 17.66 -2.41
CA CYS A 6 -7.17 16.39 -1.89
C CYS A 6 -8.15 15.71 -0.93
N GLY A 7 -8.97 16.51 -0.21
CA GLY A 7 -9.98 16.01 0.72
C GLY A 7 -11.27 15.49 0.07
N ALA A 8 -11.54 15.86 -1.19
CA ALA A 8 -12.83 15.61 -1.82
C ALA A 8 -13.22 14.12 -1.89
N SER A 9 -12.26 13.22 -2.15
CA SER A 9 -12.51 11.77 -2.17
C SER A 9 -12.81 11.21 -0.78
N THR A 10 -12.12 11.69 0.24
CA THR A 10 -12.34 11.30 1.64
C THR A 10 -13.73 11.72 2.10
N GLU A 11 -14.12 12.97 1.84
CA GLU A 11 -15.46 13.48 2.17
C GLU A 11 -16.58 12.72 1.45
N LEU A 12 -16.36 12.38 0.18
CA LEU A 12 -17.33 11.60 -0.60
C LEU A 12 -17.52 10.19 -0.01
N ILE A 13 -16.43 9.51 0.34
CA ILE A 13 -16.48 8.18 0.96
C ILE A 13 -17.17 8.26 2.32
N ALA A 14 -16.80 9.22 3.16
CA ALA A 14 -17.40 9.41 4.48
C ALA A 14 -18.91 9.70 4.38
N SER A 15 -19.31 10.62 3.49
CA SER A 15 -20.73 10.94 3.23
C SER A 15 -21.50 9.71 2.74
N TYR A 16 -20.92 8.93 1.84
CA TYR A 16 -21.57 7.74 1.31
C TYR A 16 -21.78 6.66 2.37
N LEU A 17 -20.81 6.48 3.27
CA LEU A 17 -20.87 5.51 4.36
C LEU A 17 -21.59 6.02 5.60
N GLY A 18 -22.00 7.30 5.63
CA GLY A 18 -22.64 7.91 6.78
C GLY A 18 -21.68 8.14 7.96
N ILE A 19 -20.38 8.27 7.70
CA ILE A 19 -19.38 8.55 8.73
C ILE A 19 -19.35 10.06 8.97
N ASN A 20 -19.55 10.48 10.23
CA ASN A 20 -19.65 11.89 10.60
C ASN A 20 -18.71 12.29 11.75
N ASP A 21 -17.98 11.33 12.32
CA ASP A 21 -17.14 11.57 13.50
C ASP A 21 -15.79 12.18 13.09
N PHE A 22 -14.76 11.36 12.95
CA PHE A 22 -13.43 11.84 12.58
C PHE A 22 -13.16 11.58 11.09
N ILE A 23 -12.96 12.65 10.33
CA ILE A 23 -12.65 12.60 8.90
C ILE A 23 -11.40 13.46 8.66
N THR A 24 -10.39 12.91 8.04
CA THR A 24 -9.17 13.66 7.69
C THR A 24 -8.52 13.08 6.43
N THR A 25 -7.74 13.94 5.76
CA THR A 25 -6.94 13.56 4.60
C THR A 25 -5.47 13.87 4.90
N ILE A 26 -4.61 12.90 4.62
CA ILE A 26 -3.16 13.02 4.77
C ILE A 26 -2.53 13.10 3.39
N SER A 27 -1.60 14.04 3.23
CA SER A 27 -0.85 14.22 1.98
C SER A 27 0.64 14.34 2.30
N THR A 28 1.36 13.24 2.14
CA THR A 28 2.79 13.08 2.35
C THR A 28 3.43 12.39 1.15
N ALA A 29 3.06 12.85 -0.05
CA ALA A 29 3.49 12.26 -1.32
C ALA A 29 3.17 10.74 -1.39
N CYS A 30 4.14 9.91 -1.80
CA CYS A 30 3.92 8.47 -2.00
C CYS A 30 3.62 7.71 -0.70
N SER A 31 3.99 8.24 0.46
CA SER A 31 3.70 7.64 1.78
C SER A 31 2.35 8.06 2.39
N SER A 32 1.50 8.77 1.66
CA SER A 32 0.22 9.30 2.19
C SER A 32 -0.68 8.22 2.78
N ALA A 33 -0.92 7.13 2.05
CA ALA A 33 -1.75 6.03 2.52
C ALA A 33 -1.12 5.30 3.71
N ALA A 34 0.21 5.14 3.76
CA ALA A 34 0.90 4.59 4.93
C ALA A 34 0.64 5.43 6.18
N ASN A 35 0.79 6.75 6.05
CA ASN A 35 0.54 7.67 7.15
C ASN A 35 -0.95 7.70 7.58
N ALA A 36 -1.89 7.52 6.65
CA ALA A 36 -3.31 7.37 6.98
C ALA A 36 -3.57 6.08 7.77
N ILE A 37 -2.94 4.96 7.36
CA ILE A 37 -3.01 3.67 8.07
C ILE A 37 -2.43 3.82 9.48
N MET A 38 -1.25 4.43 9.61
CA MET A 38 -0.61 4.67 10.91
C MET A 38 -1.43 5.59 11.82
N LEU A 39 -2.05 6.65 11.29
CA LEU A 39 -2.89 7.52 12.09
C LEU A 39 -4.09 6.75 12.65
N GLY A 40 -4.80 5.99 11.81
CA GLY A 40 -5.91 5.16 12.25
C GLY A 40 -5.50 4.15 13.34
N ALA A 41 -4.37 3.48 13.13
CA ALA A 41 -3.82 2.54 14.12
C ALA A 41 -3.47 3.21 15.45
N ARG A 42 -2.86 4.40 15.41
CA ARG A 42 -2.56 5.17 16.63
C ARG A 42 -3.82 5.58 17.37
N MET A 43 -4.84 6.06 16.66
CA MET A 43 -6.10 6.45 17.28
C MET A 43 -6.82 5.27 17.94
N ILE A 44 -6.80 4.09 17.30
CA ILE A 44 -7.35 2.86 17.89
C ILE A 44 -6.53 2.43 19.12
N LYS A 45 -5.19 2.43 19.00
CA LYS A 45 -4.28 2.07 20.11
C LYS A 45 -4.46 2.96 21.36
N HIS A 46 -4.84 4.23 21.16
CA HIS A 46 -5.10 5.18 22.22
C HIS A 46 -6.60 5.26 22.62
N GLU A 47 -7.40 4.28 22.18
CA GLU A 47 -8.82 4.18 22.53
C GLU A 47 -9.66 5.40 22.11
N LEU A 48 -9.20 6.13 21.08
CA LEU A 48 -9.93 7.26 20.51
C LEU A 48 -10.95 6.82 19.46
N LEU A 49 -10.74 5.65 18.85
CA LEU A 49 -11.64 5.02 17.88
C LEU A 49 -11.65 3.51 18.11
N ASP A 50 -12.81 2.88 17.90
CA ASP A 50 -12.93 1.41 17.86
C ASP A 50 -12.60 0.84 16.49
N ALA A 51 -12.86 1.60 15.44
CA ALA A 51 -12.59 1.21 14.05
C ALA A 51 -12.25 2.43 13.19
N ALA A 52 -11.49 2.20 12.13
CA ALA A 52 -11.15 3.22 11.14
C ALA A 52 -11.08 2.63 9.74
N ILE A 53 -11.59 3.33 8.74
CA ILE A 53 -11.34 3.07 7.33
C ILE A 53 -10.13 3.91 6.94
N VAL A 54 -9.07 3.26 6.50
CA VAL A 54 -7.78 3.87 6.23
C VAL A 54 -7.23 3.39 4.88
N GLY A 55 -6.50 4.24 4.18
CA GLY A 55 -5.94 3.89 2.87
C GLY A 55 -5.77 5.12 2.00
N GLY A 56 -5.80 4.93 0.69
CA GLY A 56 -5.64 6.01 -0.26
C GLY A 56 -6.26 5.74 -1.61
N THR A 57 -6.53 6.82 -2.33
CA THR A 57 -6.93 6.81 -3.74
C THR A 57 -6.17 7.90 -4.49
N ASP A 58 -5.76 7.60 -5.69
CA ASP A 58 -5.14 8.57 -6.59
C ASP A 58 -5.54 8.30 -8.03
N ALA A 59 -5.74 9.36 -8.80
CA ALA A 59 -6.16 9.30 -10.19
C ALA A 59 -5.08 9.89 -11.09
N LEU A 60 -4.79 9.22 -12.19
CA LEU A 60 -3.84 9.69 -13.18
C LEU A 60 -4.38 10.94 -13.88
N CYS A 61 -3.65 12.04 -13.75
CA CYS A 61 -4.02 13.29 -14.39
C CYS A 61 -2.85 13.93 -15.17
N ARG A 62 -3.19 14.85 -16.06
CA ARG A 62 -2.17 15.54 -16.89
C ARG A 62 -1.17 16.34 -16.06
N PHE A 63 -1.61 16.94 -14.97
CA PHE A 63 -0.73 17.70 -14.09
C PHE A 63 0.35 16.81 -13.50
N THR A 64 -0.05 15.69 -12.91
CA THR A 64 0.87 14.71 -12.32
C THR A 64 1.80 14.12 -13.37
N LEU A 65 1.24 13.69 -14.51
CA LEU A 65 2.04 13.10 -15.59
C LEU A 65 3.10 14.08 -16.11
N ASN A 66 2.74 15.34 -16.34
CA ASN A 66 3.68 16.37 -16.80
C ASN A 66 4.72 16.70 -15.72
N GLY A 67 4.33 16.74 -14.43
CA GLY A 67 5.23 16.94 -13.32
C GLY A 67 6.32 15.87 -13.28
N PHE A 68 5.94 14.60 -13.29
CA PHE A 68 6.90 13.48 -13.27
C PHE A 68 7.74 13.42 -14.56
N ASN A 69 7.15 13.75 -15.71
CA ASN A 69 7.90 13.83 -16.96
C ASN A 69 8.97 14.93 -16.91
N SER A 70 8.69 16.08 -16.29
CA SER A 70 9.66 17.15 -16.13
C SER A 70 10.85 16.80 -15.24
N LEU A 71 10.66 15.84 -14.31
CA LEU A 71 11.72 15.29 -13.47
C LEU A 71 12.56 14.21 -14.21
N MET A 72 12.15 13.81 -15.42
CA MET A 72 12.84 12.80 -16.25
C MET A 72 12.99 11.44 -15.56
N ILE A 73 12.04 11.06 -14.73
CA ILE A 73 12.06 9.80 -13.95
C ILE A 73 11.03 8.78 -14.43
N LEU A 74 10.35 9.06 -15.56
CA LEU A 74 9.42 8.11 -16.19
C LEU A 74 10.18 7.14 -17.10
N ASP A 75 9.91 5.85 -16.96
CA ASP A 75 10.37 4.85 -17.92
C ASP A 75 9.55 4.96 -19.23
N LYS A 76 10.22 4.87 -20.36
CA LYS A 76 9.57 4.91 -21.70
C LYS A 76 8.94 3.57 -22.08
N THR A 77 9.24 2.55 -21.32
CA THR A 77 8.72 1.19 -21.49
C THR A 77 8.08 0.72 -20.18
N HIS A 78 8.22 -0.52 -19.78
CA HIS A 78 7.74 -1.03 -18.49
C HIS A 78 8.82 -0.86 -17.43
N CYS A 79 8.44 -0.35 -16.26
CA CYS A 79 9.36 -0.21 -15.14
C CYS A 79 9.90 -1.58 -14.70
N ARG A 80 11.15 -1.56 -14.24
CA ARG A 80 11.94 -2.75 -13.88
C ARG A 80 12.54 -2.58 -12.50
N PRO A 81 11.76 -2.72 -11.44
CA PRO A 81 12.28 -2.54 -10.08
C PRO A 81 13.46 -3.47 -9.82
N PHE A 82 14.52 -2.93 -9.22
CA PHE A 82 15.78 -3.60 -8.86
C PHE A 82 16.61 -4.16 -10.03
N ASP A 83 16.18 -3.96 -11.28
CA ASP A 83 16.94 -4.40 -12.45
C ASP A 83 18.11 -3.46 -12.75
N ARG A 84 19.20 -4.01 -13.27
CA ARG A 84 20.37 -3.24 -13.74
C ARG A 84 20.01 -2.20 -14.78
N SER A 85 19.08 -2.52 -15.67
CA SER A 85 18.66 -1.67 -16.79
C SER A 85 17.51 -0.72 -16.46
N ARG A 86 17.12 -0.61 -15.19
CA ARG A 86 16.05 0.28 -14.74
C ARG A 86 16.34 1.73 -15.10
N THR A 87 15.36 2.46 -15.56
CA THR A 87 15.51 3.86 -15.99
C THR A 87 14.47 4.80 -15.40
N GLY A 88 13.43 4.27 -14.77
CA GLY A 88 12.36 5.10 -14.22
C GLY A 88 11.15 4.29 -13.79
N LEU A 89 10.14 5.02 -13.36
CA LEU A 89 8.84 4.47 -12.96
C LEU A 89 7.79 4.62 -14.07
N ASN A 90 6.72 3.86 -13.96
CA ASN A 90 5.47 4.15 -14.65
C ASN A 90 4.44 4.62 -13.64
N LEU A 91 3.62 5.61 -14.00
CA LEU A 91 2.52 6.06 -13.17
C LEU A 91 1.30 5.15 -13.35
N GLY A 92 0.57 4.95 -12.27
CA GLY A 92 -0.71 4.24 -12.25
C GLY A 92 -1.79 5.06 -11.55
N GLU A 93 -3.00 4.54 -11.53
CA GLU A 93 -4.13 5.04 -10.75
C GLU A 93 -4.83 3.89 -10.04
N GLY A 94 -5.43 4.16 -8.88
CA GLY A 94 -6.13 3.13 -8.13
C GLY A 94 -6.55 3.59 -6.74
N ALA A 95 -7.11 2.64 -5.99
CA ALA A 95 -7.50 2.83 -4.60
C ALA A 95 -7.29 1.55 -3.81
N GLY A 96 -6.81 1.68 -2.58
CA GLY A 96 -6.69 0.59 -1.62
C GLY A 96 -7.05 1.06 -0.22
N TYR A 97 -7.92 0.31 0.45
CA TYR A 97 -8.40 0.63 1.79
C TYR A 97 -8.43 -0.60 2.68
N LEU A 98 -8.12 -0.39 3.95
CA LEU A 98 -8.23 -1.35 5.03
C LEU A 98 -9.27 -0.86 6.04
N VAL A 99 -9.92 -1.79 6.71
CA VAL A 99 -10.68 -1.52 7.93
C VAL A 99 -9.85 -2.01 9.09
N LEU A 100 -9.36 -1.09 9.91
CA LEU A 100 -8.70 -1.38 11.17
C LEU A 100 -9.74 -1.42 12.29
N GLN A 101 -9.59 -2.36 13.21
CA GLN A 101 -10.47 -2.48 14.39
C GLN A 101 -9.63 -2.81 15.63
N SER A 102 -10.09 -2.33 16.78
CA SER A 102 -9.54 -2.77 18.07
C SER A 102 -9.89 -4.24 18.31
N GLU A 103 -9.05 -4.96 19.03
CA GLU A 103 -9.31 -6.36 19.37
C GLU A 103 -10.65 -6.53 20.09
N SER A 104 -10.97 -5.61 21.00
CA SER A 104 -12.23 -5.63 21.77
C SER A 104 -13.48 -5.42 20.90
N SER A 105 -13.36 -4.82 19.72
CA SER A 105 -14.47 -4.55 18.82
C SER A 105 -14.62 -5.60 17.70
N LEU A 106 -13.70 -6.58 17.62
CA LEU A 106 -13.73 -7.61 16.57
C LEU A 106 -14.97 -8.50 16.69
N GLN A 107 -15.69 -8.63 15.57
CA GLN A 107 -16.84 -9.53 15.45
C GLN A 107 -16.53 -10.76 14.57
N ARG A 108 -15.34 -10.83 14.01
CA ARG A 108 -14.86 -11.91 13.15
C ARG A 108 -13.34 -12.01 13.23
N THR A 109 -12.80 -13.17 12.86
CA THR A 109 -11.36 -13.37 12.72
C THR A 109 -10.74 -12.36 11.77
N PRO A 110 -9.74 -11.57 12.19
CA PRO A 110 -9.05 -10.65 11.31
C PRO A 110 -8.18 -11.40 10.29
N TYR A 111 -7.85 -10.77 9.18
CA TYR A 111 -6.88 -11.32 8.22
C TYR A 111 -5.47 -11.38 8.83
N CYS A 112 -5.09 -10.32 9.49
CA CYS A 112 -3.81 -10.16 10.17
C CYS A 112 -3.90 -9.00 11.14
N GLU A 113 -2.81 -8.69 11.82
CA GLU A 113 -2.64 -7.49 12.63
C GLU A 113 -1.61 -6.55 12.01
N LEU A 114 -1.76 -5.26 12.20
CA LEU A 114 -0.71 -4.27 11.97
C LEU A 114 0.14 -4.23 13.26
N SER A 115 1.19 -5.05 13.27
CA SER A 115 2.02 -5.29 14.47
C SER A 115 3.08 -4.23 14.70
N GLY A 116 3.53 -3.56 13.63
CA GLY A 116 4.54 -2.52 13.72
C GLY A 116 4.41 -1.48 12.62
N TYR A 117 4.87 -0.28 12.88
CA TYR A 117 4.90 0.79 11.89
C TYR A 117 5.85 1.91 12.32
N ALA A 118 6.41 2.59 11.32
CA ALA A 118 7.20 3.79 11.54
C ALA A 118 7.09 4.77 10.36
N ASN A 119 7.25 6.04 10.68
CA ASN A 119 7.43 7.11 9.72
C ASN A 119 8.61 7.96 10.15
N THR A 120 9.57 8.12 9.26
CA THR A 120 10.79 8.88 9.48
C THR A 120 10.98 9.94 8.39
N ASN A 121 11.92 10.85 8.60
CA ASN A 121 12.32 11.79 7.56
C ASN A 121 13.83 11.84 7.45
N GLU A 122 14.39 11.56 6.26
CA GLU A 122 15.82 11.56 6.03
C GLU A 122 16.40 12.96 5.75
N ALA A 123 15.56 13.91 5.34
CA ALA A 123 15.93 15.29 5.02
C ALA A 123 17.13 15.43 4.04
N TYR A 124 17.30 14.46 3.15
CA TYR A 124 18.45 14.43 2.23
C TYR A 124 18.24 15.33 1.01
N HIS A 125 17.13 15.13 0.28
CA HIS A 125 16.80 15.88 -0.93
C HIS A 125 15.28 15.92 -1.15
N GLN A 126 14.80 16.92 -1.92
CA GLN A 126 13.35 17.07 -2.16
C GLN A 126 12.71 15.89 -2.91
N THR A 127 13.45 15.26 -3.83
CA THR A 127 12.92 14.21 -4.73
C THR A 127 13.85 12.99 -4.84
N GLY A 128 14.88 12.91 -4.01
CA GLY A 128 15.86 11.83 -4.03
C GLY A 128 16.12 11.28 -2.64
N SER A 129 16.41 10.00 -2.54
CA SER A 129 16.80 9.33 -1.30
C SER A 129 18.31 9.30 -1.13
N SER A 130 18.78 9.19 0.11
CA SER A 130 20.21 9.07 0.40
C SER A 130 20.81 7.83 -0.25
N PRO A 131 22.02 7.90 -0.82
CA PRO A 131 22.66 6.73 -1.43
C PRO A 131 22.88 5.58 -0.44
N GLU A 132 23.03 5.89 0.83
CA GLU A 132 23.22 4.93 1.93
C GLU A 132 21.90 4.34 2.43
N GLY A 133 20.76 4.83 1.96
CA GLY A 133 19.42 4.35 2.34
C GLY A 133 19.04 4.69 3.78
N ASP A 134 19.44 5.86 4.29
CA ASP A 134 19.25 6.20 5.70
C ASP A 134 17.79 6.28 6.12
N GLY A 135 16.94 6.95 5.32
CA GLY A 135 15.50 7.05 5.62
C GLY A 135 14.80 5.70 5.59
N ALA A 136 15.04 4.93 4.53
CA ALA A 136 14.52 3.57 4.39
C ALA A 136 15.00 2.65 5.53
N PHE A 137 16.29 2.75 5.91
CA PHE A 137 16.84 1.99 7.03
C PHE A 137 16.15 2.34 8.35
N LEU A 138 15.98 3.64 8.63
CA LEU A 138 15.35 4.09 9.87
C LEU A 138 13.89 3.64 9.95
N SER A 139 13.10 3.87 8.90
CA SER A 139 11.68 3.52 8.90
C SER A 139 11.46 2.01 9.07
N MET A 140 12.20 1.19 8.33
CA MET A 140 12.13 -0.27 8.46
C MET A 140 12.59 -0.74 9.85
N SER A 141 13.71 -0.21 10.35
CA SER A 141 14.25 -0.61 11.67
C SER A 141 13.29 -0.27 12.80
N GLU A 142 12.70 0.93 12.78
CA GLU A 142 11.73 1.35 13.79
C GLU A 142 10.41 0.57 13.69
N ALA A 143 9.92 0.27 12.47
CA ALA A 143 8.74 -0.55 12.28
C ALA A 143 8.94 -1.96 12.85
N ILE A 144 10.07 -2.60 12.56
CA ILE A 144 10.43 -3.91 13.11
C ILE A 144 10.57 -3.83 14.64
N ALA A 145 11.30 -2.85 15.16
CA ALA A 145 11.46 -2.69 16.60
C ALA A 145 10.13 -2.47 17.33
N SER A 146 9.20 -1.70 16.73
CA SER A 146 7.89 -1.43 17.33
C SER A 146 6.98 -2.67 17.40
N SER A 147 7.22 -3.66 16.55
CA SER A 147 6.48 -4.93 16.53
C SER A 147 6.97 -5.95 17.56
N GLY A 148 8.21 -5.79 18.07
CA GLY A 148 8.85 -6.72 18.98
C GLY A 148 9.39 -7.99 18.32
N ILE A 149 9.30 -8.15 16.99
CA ILE A 149 9.85 -9.31 16.28
C ILE A 149 11.29 -9.04 15.82
N SER A 150 12.02 -10.11 15.53
CA SER A 150 13.38 -10.03 14.97
C SER A 150 13.34 -9.82 13.45
N PRO A 151 14.29 -9.11 12.83
CA PRO A 151 14.42 -9.05 11.38
C PRO A 151 14.45 -10.42 10.69
N LYS A 152 14.95 -11.46 11.37
CA LYS A 152 15.01 -12.82 10.85
C LYS A 152 13.65 -13.52 10.71
N GLU A 153 12.62 -12.96 11.33
CA GLU A 153 11.25 -13.50 11.30
C GLU A 153 10.41 -12.89 10.16
N ILE A 154 10.96 -11.91 9.43
CA ILE A 154 10.30 -11.36 8.24
C ILE A 154 10.34 -12.39 7.11
N ASP A 155 9.16 -12.78 6.61
CA ASP A 155 9.02 -13.79 5.57
C ASP A 155 9.00 -13.19 4.16
N TYR A 156 8.51 -11.95 4.04
CA TYR A 156 8.39 -11.26 2.75
C TYR A 156 8.43 -9.74 2.93
N ILE A 157 9.01 -9.07 1.93
CA ILE A 157 9.06 -7.60 1.87
C ILE A 157 8.40 -7.12 0.58
N ASN A 158 7.32 -6.36 0.72
CA ASN A 158 6.76 -5.57 -0.37
C ASN A 158 7.52 -4.25 -0.42
N VAL A 159 8.50 -4.17 -1.30
CA VAL A 159 9.39 -3.01 -1.39
C VAL A 159 8.74 -1.84 -2.09
N HIS A 160 9.19 -0.62 -1.78
CA HIS A 160 8.77 0.57 -2.51
C HIS A 160 9.10 0.44 -4.00
N GLY A 161 10.31 0.03 -4.34
CA GLY A 161 10.73 -0.49 -5.64
C GLY A 161 10.10 0.20 -6.85
N THR A 162 10.46 1.46 -7.10
CA THR A 162 9.84 2.27 -8.17
C THR A 162 10.41 1.99 -9.57
N GLY A 163 11.56 1.31 -9.65
CA GLY A 163 12.32 1.17 -10.89
C GLY A 163 13.18 2.40 -11.21
N THR A 164 13.22 3.40 -10.34
CA THR A 164 14.14 4.54 -10.50
C THR A 164 15.53 4.18 -9.97
N PRO A 165 16.62 4.61 -10.63
CA PRO A 165 17.97 4.26 -10.21
C PRO A 165 18.28 4.63 -8.74
N GLY A 166 17.88 5.84 -8.31
CA GLY A 166 18.18 6.32 -6.97
C GLY A 166 17.40 5.62 -5.87
N ASN A 167 16.08 5.47 -6.04
CA ASN A 167 15.25 4.82 -5.02
C ASN A 167 15.64 3.36 -4.79
N ASP A 168 15.76 2.59 -5.86
CA ASP A 168 16.00 1.14 -5.72
C ASP A 168 17.40 0.85 -5.16
N ALA A 169 18.39 1.69 -5.51
CA ALA A 169 19.73 1.60 -4.90
C ALA A 169 19.69 1.92 -3.39
N SER A 170 19.04 3.02 -3.02
CA SER A 170 18.86 3.46 -1.63
C SER A 170 18.13 2.39 -0.79
N GLU A 171 16.97 1.91 -1.26
CA GLU A 171 16.22 0.87 -0.58
C GLU A 171 17.01 -0.43 -0.47
N GLY A 172 17.69 -0.83 -1.53
CA GLY A 172 18.53 -2.03 -1.53
C GLY A 172 19.70 -1.95 -0.55
N MET A 173 20.32 -0.75 -0.39
CA MET A 173 21.33 -0.52 0.65
C MET A 173 20.73 -0.65 2.06
N ALA A 174 19.55 -0.10 2.29
CA ALA A 174 18.85 -0.25 3.56
C ALA A 174 18.52 -1.71 3.88
N LEU A 175 18.03 -2.49 2.89
CA LEU A 175 17.81 -3.93 3.04
C LEU A 175 19.10 -4.66 3.45
N ARG A 176 20.22 -4.38 2.80
CA ARG A 176 21.52 -4.95 3.18
C ARG A 176 21.94 -4.58 4.59
N ARG A 177 21.71 -3.35 5.01
CA ARG A 177 22.05 -2.88 6.36
C ARG A 177 21.23 -3.59 7.45
N ILE A 178 19.96 -3.92 7.20
CA ILE A 178 19.08 -4.59 8.18
C ILE A 178 19.30 -6.10 8.17
N PHE A 179 19.31 -6.71 6.99
CA PHE A 179 19.25 -8.17 6.83
C PHE A 179 20.61 -8.81 6.49
N GLY A 180 21.63 -8.01 6.18
CA GLY A 180 22.95 -8.51 5.78
C GLY A 180 22.89 -9.30 4.46
N GLU A 181 23.50 -10.47 4.46
CA GLU A 181 23.49 -11.36 3.29
C GLU A 181 22.17 -12.11 3.09
N HIS A 182 21.34 -12.20 4.12
CA HIS A 182 20.10 -12.99 4.12
C HIS A 182 18.87 -12.08 4.07
N VAL A 183 18.73 -11.31 2.97
CA VAL A 183 17.53 -10.51 2.73
C VAL A 183 16.36 -11.46 2.45
N PRO A 184 15.21 -11.31 3.15
CA PRO A 184 14.01 -12.10 2.86
C PRO A 184 13.57 -11.98 1.39
N PRO A 185 12.77 -12.92 0.86
CA PRO A 185 12.10 -12.72 -0.43
C PRO A 185 11.44 -11.35 -0.51
N PHE A 186 11.64 -10.64 -1.60
CA PHE A 186 11.08 -9.31 -1.79
C PHE A 186 10.65 -9.07 -3.24
N SER A 187 9.65 -8.23 -3.44
CA SER A 187 9.25 -7.77 -4.77
C SER A 187 8.50 -6.45 -4.72
N SER A 188 8.44 -5.78 -5.86
CA SER A 188 7.61 -4.60 -6.07
C SER A 188 6.40 -4.95 -6.95
N VAL A 189 5.21 -4.58 -6.50
CA VAL A 189 3.99 -4.72 -7.30
C VAL A 189 3.81 -3.57 -8.31
N LYS A 190 4.68 -2.56 -8.28
CA LYS A 190 4.59 -1.39 -9.17
C LYS A 190 4.78 -1.72 -10.65
N ALA A 191 5.44 -2.83 -10.97
CA ALA A 191 5.53 -3.30 -12.35
C ALA A 191 4.18 -3.83 -12.90
N PHE A 192 3.21 -4.16 -12.02
CA PHE A 192 1.84 -4.56 -12.39
C PHE A 192 0.90 -3.36 -12.51
N ILE A 193 0.93 -2.47 -11.51
CA ILE A 193 -0.09 -1.44 -11.31
C ILE A 193 0.40 -0.02 -11.60
N GLY A 194 1.69 0.16 -11.83
CA GLY A 194 2.34 1.46 -11.83
C GLY A 194 2.50 2.03 -10.42
N HIS A 195 3.16 3.16 -10.32
CA HIS A 195 3.22 3.92 -9.08
C HIS A 195 1.95 4.76 -8.93
N THR A 196 1.09 4.39 -8.00
CA THR A 196 -0.21 5.01 -7.78
C THR A 196 -0.16 6.15 -6.76
N LEU A 197 1.03 6.72 -6.54
CA LEU A 197 1.29 7.91 -5.72
C LEU A 197 0.69 7.84 -4.32
N GLY A 198 -0.24 8.72 -3.96
CA GLY A 198 -0.86 8.75 -2.65
C GLY A 198 -1.66 7.49 -2.30
N ALA A 199 -2.11 6.72 -3.30
CA ALA A 199 -2.79 5.43 -3.10
C ALA A 199 -1.83 4.25 -2.94
N SER A 200 -0.53 4.42 -3.21
CA SER A 200 0.43 3.33 -3.37
C SER A 200 0.41 2.36 -2.20
N GLU A 201 0.72 2.85 -1.01
CA GLU A 201 0.75 1.99 0.18
C GLU A 201 -0.63 1.43 0.57
N GLY A 202 -1.72 2.12 0.24
CA GLY A 202 -3.07 1.57 0.45
C GLY A 202 -3.30 0.29 -0.34
N ILE A 203 -2.85 0.26 -1.59
CA ILE A 203 -2.91 -0.92 -2.46
C ILE A 203 -1.88 -1.97 -2.02
N GLU A 204 -0.65 -1.55 -1.75
CA GLU A 204 0.47 -2.41 -1.33
C GLU A 204 0.19 -3.07 0.03
N ALA A 205 -0.47 -2.38 0.95
CA ALA A 205 -0.97 -2.94 2.20
C ALA A 205 -2.00 -4.06 1.96
N VAL A 206 -2.93 -3.89 0.99
CA VAL A 206 -3.87 -4.95 0.62
C VAL A 206 -3.12 -6.17 0.07
N TYR A 207 -2.12 -5.98 -0.80
CA TYR A 207 -1.27 -7.09 -1.27
C TYR A 207 -0.55 -7.78 -0.12
N SER A 208 -0.02 -7.02 0.84
CA SER A 208 0.67 -7.55 2.02
C SER A 208 -0.25 -8.38 2.91
N VAL A 209 -1.48 -7.91 3.15
CA VAL A 209 -2.51 -8.66 3.87
C VAL A 209 -2.88 -9.96 3.13
N LEU A 210 -3.04 -9.91 1.82
CA LEU A 210 -3.32 -11.08 0.99
C LEU A 210 -2.15 -12.06 0.94
N SER A 211 -0.90 -11.59 1.03
CA SER A 211 0.27 -12.46 1.17
C SER A 211 0.15 -13.34 2.41
N ILE A 212 -0.24 -12.77 3.55
CA ILE A 212 -0.46 -13.52 4.79
C ILE A 212 -1.67 -14.46 4.68
N ASP A 213 -2.81 -13.94 4.18
CA ASP A 213 -4.06 -14.70 4.16
C ASP A 213 -4.03 -15.89 3.19
N LYS A 214 -3.37 -15.72 2.04
CA LYS A 214 -3.34 -16.71 0.95
C LYS A 214 -2.01 -17.44 0.79
N GLY A 215 -0.98 -17.04 1.53
CA GLY A 215 0.37 -17.59 1.38
C GLY A 215 0.98 -17.27 0.01
N LEU A 216 0.94 -15.99 -0.38
CA LEU A 216 1.37 -15.53 -1.71
C LEU A 216 2.61 -14.63 -1.62
N ILE A 217 3.63 -14.91 -2.44
CA ILE A 217 4.69 -13.96 -2.76
C ILE A 217 4.53 -13.57 -4.23
N TYR A 218 4.29 -12.28 -4.46
CA TYR A 218 4.07 -11.75 -5.81
C TYR A 218 5.40 -11.60 -6.57
N PRO A 219 5.42 -11.86 -7.88
CA PRO A 219 6.66 -11.71 -8.65
C PRO A 219 7.01 -10.24 -8.89
N ASN A 220 8.31 -9.97 -8.94
CA ASN A 220 8.86 -8.71 -9.44
C ASN A 220 8.99 -8.79 -10.96
N LEU A 221 8.08 -8.16 -11.70
CA LEU A 221 8.07 -8.24 -13.15
C LEU A 221 9.24 -7.48 -13.79
N ASN A 222 9.58 -7.88 -15.01
CA ASN A 222 10.56 -7.23 -15.88
C ASN A 222 12.01 -7.25 -15.36
N PHE A 223 12.32 -8.09 -14.37
CA PHE A 223 13.67 -8.25 -13.85
C PHE A 223 14.45 -9.24 -14.73
N THR A 224 15.70 -8.90 -15.08
CA THR A 224 16.63 -9.74 -15.84
C THR A 224 17.98 -9.88 -15.14
N ASP A 225 18.56 -8.77 -14.67
CA ASP A 225 19.87 -8.74 -14.06
C ASP A 225 19.86 -7.89 -12.80
N ALA A 226 20.59 -8.36 -11.77
CA ALA A 226 20.72 -7.63 -10.52
C ALA A 226 21.44 -6.29 -10.72
N MET A 227 20.97 -5.26 -10.06
CA MET A 227 21.65 -3.97 -10.02
C MET A 227 23.01 -4.09 -9.32
N PRO A 228 24.08 -3.50 -9.87
CA PRO A 228 25.44 -3.67 -9.36
C PRO A 228 25.67 -3.07 -7.97
N GLU A 229 24.84 -2.10 -7.57
CA GLU A 229 24.97 -1.40 -6.29
C GLU A 229 24.79 -2.32 -5.08
N THR A 230 23.89 -3.31 -5.21
CA THR A 230 23.55 -4.19 -4.08
C THR A 230 23.61 -5.68 -4.41
N GLY A 231 23.53 -6.05 -5.68
CA GLY A 231 23.48 -7.45 -6.13
C GLY A 231 22.23 -8.21 -5.64
N LEU A 232 21.19 -7.50 -5.19
CA LEU A 232 19.96 -8.11 -4.72
C LEU A 232 19.13 -8.67 -5.88
N ILE A 233 18.55 -9.85 -5.68
CA ILE A 233 17.70 -10.53 -6.64
C ILE A 233 16.30 -10.61 -6.03
N PRO A 234 15.29 -9.93 -6.60
CA PRO A 234 13.91 -10.04 -6.14
C PRO A 234 13.29 -11.38 -6.54
N GLU A 235 12.18 -11.73 -5.89
CA GLU A 235 11.39 -12.89 -6.32
C GLU A 235 10.74 -12.59 -7.69
N THR A 236 10.98 -13.47 -8.67
CA THR A 236 10.54 -13.26 -10.06
C THR A 236 9.39 -14.16 -10.49
N SER A 237 8.98 -15.09 -9.65
CA SER A 237 7.89 -16.03 -9.89
C SER A 237 6.82 -15.93 -8.79
N LEU A 238 5.56 -16.16 -9.15
CA LEU A 238 4.51 -16.26 -8.15
C LEU A 238 4.75 -17.49 -7.28
N GLN A 239 4.88 -17.28 -5.97
CA GLN A 239 4.93 -18.35 -5.00
C GLN A 239 3.56 -18.48 -4.33
N GLU A 240 3.07 -19.70 -4.19
CA GLU A 240 1.75 -19.99 -3.59
C GLU A 240 1.88 -21.05 -2.49
N GLY A 241 0.99 -20.98 -1.51
CA GLY A 241 0.98 -21.93 -0.40
C GLY A 241 2.17 -21.79 0.55
N ILE A 242 2.84 -20.64 0.54
CA ILE A 242 3.97 -20.36 1.43
C ILE A 242 3.42 -19.93 2.80
N PRO A 243 3.89 -20.49 3.90
CA PRO A 243 3.53 -20.03 5.24
C PRO A 243 4.18 -18.66 5.50
N ILE A 244 3.42 -17.60 5.33
CA ILE A 244 3.86 -16.22 5.54
C ILE A 244 3.24 -15.71 6.84
N ARG A 245 4.08 -15.32 7.80
CA ARG A 245 3.68 -14.82 9.11
C ARG A 245 3.87 -13.32 9.24
N HIS A 246 4.92 -12.77 8.64
CA HIS A 246 5.32 -11.38 8.78
C HIS A 246 5.70 -10.78 7.43
N VAL A 247 5.00 -9.71 7.05
CA VAL A 247 5.23 -8.97 5.81
C VAL A 247 5.57 -7.52 6.14
N LEU A 248 6.73 -7.07 5.70
CA LEU A 248 7.14 -5.67 5.77
C LEU A 248 6.76 -4.98 4.45
N SER A 249 6.07 -3.83 4.53
CA SER A 249 5.66 -3.04 3.36
C SER A 249 6.24 -1.63 3.46
N ASN A 250 6.89 -1.17 2.40
CA ASN A 250 7.64 0.08 2.36
C ASN A 250 7.03 1.10 1.41
N SER A 251 6.97 2.36 1.85
CA SER A 251 6.53 3.46 1.01
C SER A 251 7.34 4.72 1.30
N PHE A 252 8.16 5.12 0.33
CA PHE A 252 9.09 6.25 0.46
C PHE A 252 8.64 7.41 -0.41
N GLY A 253 8.36 8.53 0.24
CA GLY A 253 7.77 9.71 -0.40
C GLY A 253 8.78 10.81 -0.68
N PHE A 254 8.56 11.55 -1.75
CA PHE A 254 9.28 12.79 -1.99
C PHE A 254 9.20 13.71 -0.76
N GLY A 255 10.28 14.43 -0.49
CA GLY A 255 10.46 15.19 0.73
C GLY A 255 11.14 14.39 1.84
N GLY A 256 11.52 13.12 1.58
CA GLY A 256 12.20 12.24 2.52
C GLY A 256 11.26 11.66 3.57
N ASN A 257 9.95 11.61 3.32
CA ASN A 257 8.98 11.01 4.22
C ASN A 257 8.89 9.50 3.98
N ASP A 258 9.63 8.73 4.76
CA ASP A 258 9.79 7.29 4.61
C ASP A 258 8.93 6.55 5.64
N SER A 259 8.13 5.63 5.13
CA SER A 259 7.17 4.88 5.94
C SER A 259 7.35 3.38 5.73
N SER A 260 7.24 2.62 6.81
CA SER A 260 7.22 1.16 6.77
C SER A 260 6.10 0.63 7.66
N LEU A 261 5.36 -0.34 7.16
CA LEU A 261 4.27 -1.04 7.86
C LEU A 261 4.65 -2.51 8.01
N LEU A 262 4.38 -3.10 9.16
CA LEU A 262 4.59 -4.51 9.42
C LEU A 262 3.26 -5.17 9.74
N PHE A 263 2.88 -6.10 8.89
CA PHE A 263 1.70 -6.94 9.04
C PHE A 263 2.11 -8.31 9.55
N SER A 264 1.39 -8.82 10.56
CA SER A 264 1.70 -10.11 11.19
C SER A 264 0.46 -10.97 11.31
N VAL A 265 0.64 -12.28 11.20
CA VAL A 265 -0.42 -13.22 11.52
C VAL A 265 -0.81 -13.06 13.01
N ASN A 266 -2.10 -13.02 13.28
CA ASN A 266 -2.57 -12.99 14.67
C ASN A 266 -2.62 -14.41 15.23
N GLU A 267 -1.74 -14.73 16.18
CA GLU A 267 -1.58 -16.08 16.73
C GLU A 267 -2.79 -16.55 17.56
N PHE A 268 -3.49 -15.61 18.20
CA PHE A 268 -4.68 -15.95 19.00
C PHE A 268 -5.80 -16.55 18.16
N PHE A 269 -5.90 -16.20 16.88
CA PHE A 269 -6.93 -16.68 15.96
C PHE A 269 -6.47 -17.78 15.00
N GLN A 270 -5.23 -18.26 15.08
CA GLN A 270 -4.73 -19.34 14.21
C GLN A 270 -5.48 -20.67 14.39
N HIS A 271 -5.96 -20.98 15.59
CA HIS A 271 -6.68 -22.23 15.86
C HIS A 271 -8.07 -22.30 15.21
N GLU A 272 -8.66 -21.16 14.84
CA GLU A 272 -9.96 -21.10 14.15
C GLU A 272 -9.88 -21.20 12.63
N ARG A 273 -8.70 -20.97 12.03
CA ARG A 273 -8.50 -21.04 10.57
C ARG A 273 -8.60 -22.44 9.97
N THR A 274 -8.65 -23.49 10.80
CA THR A 274 -8.75 -24.88 10.33
C THR A 274 -10.13 -25.24 9.79
N PHE A 275 -11.15 -24.43 9.98
CA PHE A 275 -12.50 -24.65 9.45
C PHE A 275 -13.14 -23.38 8.88
N LYS A 276 -13.24 -23.35 7.54
CA LYS A 276 -14.20 -22.58 6.72
C LYS A 276 -14.13 -21.04 6.80
N TYR A 277 -13.80 -20.34 5.71
CA TYR A 277 -14.77 -19.71 4.81
C TYR A 277 -14.04 -18.90 3.75
N LEU A 278 -14.36 -19.23 2.51
CA LEU A 278 -14.26 -18.32 1.36
C LEU A 278 -15.15 -17.09 1.62
N SER A 279 -14.52 -15.97 1.96
CA SER A 279 -15.12 -14.66 1.76
C SER A 279 -14.23 -13.96 0.75
N LEU A 280 -14.73 -13.90 -0.49
CA LEU A 280 -14.07 -13.24 -1.59
C LEU A 280 -13.79 -11.76 -1.26
N CYS A 281 -12.51 -11.43 -1.04
CA CYS A 281 -12.00 -10.10 -1.35
C CYS A 281 -11.84 -10.06 -2.87
N SER A 282 -12.83 -9.56 -3.61
CA SER A 282 -12.69 -9.37 -5.05
C SER A 282 -11.77 -8.19 -5.30
N GLN A 283 -10.56 -8.50 -5.74
CA GLN A 283 -9.63 -7.53 -6.31
C GLN A 283 -10.21 -6.97 -7.61
N PHE A 284 -10.24 -5.66 -7.74
CA PHE A 284 -10.33 -5.02 -9.04
C PHE A 284 -9.02 -4.28 -9.30
N ILE A 285 -8.15 -4.94 -10.04
CA ILE A 285 -7.01 -4.30 -10.69
C ILE A 285 -7.52 -3.85 -12.06
N PHE A 286 -7.66 -2.56 -12.27
CA PHE A 286 -7.98 -2.01 -13.59
C PHE A 286 -6.70 -1.57 -14.29
N ASN A 287 -6.44 -2.22 -15.40
CA ASN A 287 -5.42 -1.80 -16.36
C ASN A 287 -5.96 -0.60 -17.16
N ALA A 288 -5.49 0.60 -16.86
CA ALA A 288 -5.93 1.83 -17.51
C ALA A 288 -5.24 2.01 -18.86
N SER A 289 -5.82 1.43 -19.89
CA SER A 289 -5.52 1.79 -21.28
C SER A 289 -6.80 2.11 -22.05
N LEU A 290 -7.61 3.07 -21.60
CA LEU A 290 -8.72 3.63 -22.39
C LEU A 290 -9.10 5.06 -21.94
N PRO A 291 -9.51 5.94 -22.90
CA PRO A 291 -9.53 7.38 -22.67
C PRO A 291 -10.78 7.92 -21.98
N PHE A 292 -10.58 8.95 -21.18
CA PHE A 292 -11.40 10.10 -20.79
C PHE A 292 -12.90 9.95 -20.38
N ILE A 293 -13.62 8.88 -20.63
CA ILE A 293 -15.07 8.80 -20.36
C ILE A 293 -15.40 8.19 -18.98
N ARG A 294 -14.41 7.70 -18.20
CA ARG A 294 -14.66 6.84 -17.03
C ARG A 294 -14.57 7.47 -15.65
N GLN A 295 -14.27 8.74 -15.47
CA GLN A 295 -14.18 9.33 -14.13
C GLN A 295 -15.48 9.18 -13.30
N ARG A 296 -16.65 9.19 -13.93
CA ARG A 296 -17.93 8.95 -13.23
C ARG A 296 -18.18 7.48 -12.90
N ILE A 297 -17.66 6.55 -13.69
CA ILE A 297 -17.89 5.10 -13.53
C ILE A 297 -16.96 4.54 -12.44
N ILE A 298 -15.71 4.98 -12.38
CA ILE A 298 -14.76 4.55 -11.34
C ILE A 298 -15.27 4.91 -9.94
N HIS A 299 -15.85 6.09 -9.75
CA HIS A 299 -16.46 6.48 -8.48
C HIS A 299 -17.61 5.54 -8.06
N GLN A 300 -18.48 5.15 -9.00
CA GLN A 300 -19.61 4.25 -8.68
C GLN A 300 -19.18 2.81 -8.41
N GLU A 301 -18.13 2.32 -9.06
CA GLU A 301 -17.63 0.95 -8.87
C GLU A 301 -16.81 0.80 -7.60
N ILE A 302 -16.01 1.81 -7.21
CA ILE A 302 -15.31 1.83 -5.92
C ILE A 302 -16.32 1.81 -4.77
N ILE A 303 -17.36 2.61 -4.87
CA ILE A 303 -18.46 2.65 -3.91
C ILE A 303 -19.19 1.29 -3.85
N ALA A 304 -19.48 0.67 -4.99
CA ALA A 304 -20.11 -0.65 -5.04
C ALA A 304 -19.22 -1.76 -4.45
N LEU A 305 -17.90 -1.62 -4.54
CA LEU A 305 -16.96 -2.58 -3.96
C LEU A 305 -16.91 -2.47 -2.44
N ILE A 306 -16.84 -1.25 -1.89
CA ILE A 306 -16.94 -1.01 -0.44
C ILE A 306 -18.25 -1.61 0.11
N PHE A 307 -19.35 -1.46 -0.63
CA PHE A 307 -20.67 -2.02 -0.24
C PHE A 307 -20.71 -3.55 -0.21
N ARG A 308 -19.99 -4.23 -1.12
CA ARG A 308 -19.90 -5.70 -1.12
C ARG A 308 -19.06 -6.24 0.03
N LEU A 309 -18.11 -5.46 0.52
CA LEU A 309 -17.23 -5.86 1.63
C LEU A 309 -17.84 -5.61 3.02
N THR A 310 -18.81 -4.69 3.12
CA THR A 310 -19.47 -4.32 4.39
C THR A 310 -20.82 -5.02 4.59
N ASN A 311 -21.34 -5.77 3.61
CA ASN A 311 -22.61 -6.45 3.70
C ASN A 311 -22.49 -7.84 4.37
N PRO A 312 -22.63 -7.91 5.71
CA PRO A 312 -23.93 -8.27 6.28
C PRO A 312 -24.44 -7.31 7.39
N ILE A 313 -23.86 -6.17 7.62
CA ILE A 313 -24.24 -5.30 8.75
C ILE A 313 -25.28 -4.24 8.35
N ILE A 314 -25.47 -3.93 7.06
CA ILE A 314 -26.42 -2.92 6.63
C ILE A 314 -27.57 -3.55 5.84
N ARG A 315 -28.48 -4.21 6.56
CA ARG A 315 -29.86 -4.42 6.11
C ARG A 315 -30.71 -3.37 6.80
N ILE A 316 -30.80 -2.18 6.26
CA ILE A 316 -31.88 -1.20 6.40
C ILE A 316 -31.50 -0.04 5.48
N LEU A 317 -32.05 -0.02 4.28
CA LEU A 317 -32.60 1.18 3.64
C LEU A 317 -33.23 0.79 2.29
N SER A 318 -34.48 1.19 2.15
CA SER A 318 -35.40 0.98 1.03
C SER A 318 -34.87 1.49 -0.33
N PRO A 319 -35.36 0.97 -1.47
CA PRO A 319 -34.88 1.34 -2.79
C PRO A 319 -35.17 2.80 -3.11
N MET A 320 -34.13 3.54 -3.50
CA MET A 320 -34.28 4.86 -4.07
C MET A 320 -34.97 4.75 -5.43
N ARG A 321 -36.04 5.52 -5.61
CA ARG A 321 -36.70 5.73 -6.90
C ARG A 321 -35.72 6.44 -7.85
N PRO A 322 -35.74 6.13 -9.16
CA PRO A 322 -34.96 6.88 -10.13
C PRO A 322 -35.52 8.31 -10.23
N CYS A 323 -34.64 9.32 -10.14
CA CYS A 323 -34.96 10.67 -10.56
C CYS A 323 -35.15 10.66 -12.08
N ALA A 324 -36.40 10.84 -12.49
CA ALA A 324 -36.75 11.25 -13.84
C ALA A 324 -36.60 12.77 -13.91
N ASP A 325 -35.96 13.22 -14.98
CA ASP A 325 -36.04 14.51 -15.65
C ASP A 325 -35.94 15.82 -14.86
N ALA A 326 -34.79 16.52 -14.99
CA ALA A 326 -34.69 17.93 -15.41
C ALA A 326 -33.23 18.22 -15.83
#